data_e8e8746ebcbbda42113425aa35f12e5e
#
_entry.id   e8e8746ebcbbda42113425aa35f12e5e
#
_cell.length_a   1.000
_cell.length_b   1.000
_cell.length_c   1.000
_cell.angle_alpha   90.00
_cell.angle_beta   90.00
_cell.angle_gamma   90.00
#
_symmetry.space_group_name_H-M   'P 1'
#
loop_
_entity.id
_entity.type
_entity.pdbx_description
1 polymer ?
#
loop_
_entity_poly.entity_id
_entity_poly.type
_entity_poly.pdbx_seq_one_letter_code
_entity_poly.pdbx_strand_id
1 'polypeptide(L)'
;MGHYSFKEREPAWGDVDKSALPMEAFAYPHAMVLAGRMTRKNAMEMLKENMKLPHHWVDGEGEMWAHRDGCRLSMQAMMSGIRGNRAQLPSGARATVRAHLEQHNRVLNGKRRMA
;
A
#
# COMPACT_ATOMS: atom_id res chain seq x y z
N MET A 1 -12.49 3.84 10.38
CA MET A 1 -11.40 4.66 9.82
C MET A 1 -11.29 4.47 8.33
N GLY A 2 -10.93 5.51 7.60
CA GLY A 2 -10.80 5.42 6.15
C GLY A 2 -9.52 4.72 5.73
N HIS A 3 -9.56 4.08 4.57
CA HIS A 3 -8.42 3.40 3.99
C HIS A 3 -7.17 4.29 3.87
N TYR A 4 -7.37 5.60 3.68
CA TYR A 4 -6.27 6.56 3.51
C TYR A 4 -5.87 7.27 4.80
N SER A 5 -6.41 6.85 5.96
CA SER A 5 -6.12 7.51 7.23
C SER A 5 -4.76 7.10 7.78
N PHE A 6 -4.07 8.07 8.39
CA PHE A 6 -2.80 7.86 9.07
C PHE A 6 -3.00 8.05 10.58
N LYS A 7 -2.48 7.11 11.36
CA LYS A 7 -2.51 7.21 12.81
C LYS A 7 -1.42 8.17 13.27
N GLU A 8 -1.67 8.90 14.35
CA GLU A 8 -0.71 9.88 14.86
C GLU A 8 0.62 9.22 15.20
N ARG A 9 0.57 8.09 15.91
CA ARG A 9 1.76 7.32 16.25
C ARG A 9 1.74 6.00 15.50
N GLU A 10 2.80 5.74 14.78
CA GLU A 10 2.95 4.50 14.04
C GLU A 10 4.32 3.89 14.31
N PRO A 11 4.45 2.56 14.22
CA PRO A 11 5.76 1.92 14.38
C PRO A 11 6.69 2.26 13.22
N ALA A 12 7.98 2.06 13.41
CA ALA A 12 8.92 2.15 12.29
C ALA A 12 8.54 1.11 11.24
N TRP A 13 8.66 1.47 9.96
CA TRP A 13 8.25 0.57 8.89
C TRP A 13 8.97 -0.78 8.95
N GLY A 14 10.26 -0.78 9.35
CA GLY A 14 11.02 -2.01 9.51
C GLY A 14 10.50 -2.94 10.60
N ASP A 15 9.74 -2.41 11.56
CA ASP A 15 9.18 -3.20 12.66
C ASP A 15 7.82 -3.80 12.33
N VAL A 16 7.24 -3.43 11.18
CA VAL A 16 5.96 -3.98 10.74
C VAL A 16 6.19 -5.36 10.10
N ASP A 17 5.51 -6.38 10.61
CA ASP A 17 5.57 -7.72 10.03
C ASP A 17 4.69 -7.78 8.78
N LYS A 18 5.31 -7.58 7.61
CA LYS A 18 4.57 -7.51 6.34
C LYS A 18 3.97 -8.86 5.97
N SER A 19 4.53 -9.97 6.45
CA SER A 19 3.99 -11.29 6.16
C SER A 19 2.65 -11.54 6.85
N ALA A 20 2.36 -10.80 7.91
CA ALA A 20 1.09 -10.91 8.64
C ALA A 20 0.02 -9.94 8.16
N LEU A 21 0.34 -9.06 7.20
CA LEU A 21 -0.62 -8.08 6.71
C LEU A 21 -1.70 -8.70 5.84
N PRO A 22 -2.96 -8.20 5.92
CA PRO A 22 -4.02 -8.68 5.05
C PRO A 22 -3.83 -8.20 3.60
N MET A 23 -4.59 -8.77 2.68
CA MET A 23 -4.53 -8.41 1.25
C MET A 23 -4.69 -6.90 1.04
N GLU A 24 -5.57 -6.28 1.81
CA GLU A 24 -5.86 -4.85 1.67
C GLU A 24 -4.69 -3.95 1.98
N ALA A 25 -3.65 -4.46 2.64
CA ALA A 25 -2.46 -3.69 2.96
C ALA A 25 -1.50 -3.56 1.78
N PHE A 26 -1.70 -4.34 0.71
CA PHE A 26 -0.82 -4.36 -0.45
C PHE A 26 -1.46 -3.62 -1.62
N ALA A 27 -0.75 -2.65 -2.21
CA ALA A 27 -1.27 -1.89 -3.34
C ALA A 27 -1.67 -2.82 -4.49
N TYR A 28 -0.88 -3.87 -4.75
CA TYR A 28 -1.29 -4.92 -5.66
C TYR A 28 -1.55 -6.18 -4.82
N PRO A 29 -2.73 -6.76 -4.78
CA PRO A 29 -3.85 -6.57 -5.71
C PRO A 29 -4.91 -5.55 -5.28
N HIS A 30 -4.83 -4.94 -4.09
CA HIS A 30 -5.97 -4.19 -3.54
C HIS A 30 -6.41 -3.02 -4.41
N ALA A 31 -5.47 -2.29 -5.02
CA ALA A 31 -5.84 -1.18 -5.93
C ALA A 31 -6.65 -1.67 -7.11
N MET A 32 -6.38 -2.88 -7.61
CA MET A 32 -7.15 -3.48 -8.71
C MET A 32 -8.57 -3.81 -8.26
N VAL A 33 -8.73 -4.27 -7.03
CA VAL A 33 -10.06 -4.56 -6.46
C VAL A 33 -10.87 -3.26 -6.35
N LEU A 34 -10.26 -2.20 -5.81
CA LEU A 34 -10.93 -0.91 -5.65
C LEU A 34 -11.32 -0.30 -7.00
N ALA A 35 -10.54 -0.54 -8.05
CA ALA A 35 -10.81 -0.04 -9.38
C ALA A 35 -11.82 -0.91 -10.16
N GLY A 36 -12.30 -2.00 -9.57
CA GLY A 36 -13.21 -2.91 -10.23
C GLY A 36 -12.57 -3.78 -11.30
N ARG A 37 -11.24 -3.91 -11.29
CA ARG A 37 -10.49 -4.66 -12.30
C ARG A 37 -10.09 -6.06 -11.85
N MET A 38 -10.36 -6.39 -10.60
CA MET A 38 -10.12 -7.70 -10.02
C MET A 38 -11.18 -7.95 -8.96
N THR A 39 -11.68 -9.19 -8.84
CA THR A 39 -12.64 -9.51 -7.78
C THR A 39 -11.90 -9.64 -6.45
N ARG A 40 -12.59 -9.31 -5.36
CA ARG A 40 -12.04 -9.50 -4.02
C ARG A 40 -11.70 -10.97 -3.77
N LYS A 41 -12.53 -11.90 -4.26
CA LYS A 41 -12.27 -13.32 -4.14
C LYS A 41 -10.93 -13.70 -4.73
N ASN A 42 -10.67 -13.27 -5.98
CA ASN A 42 -9.42 -13.58 -6.65
C ASN A 42 -8.22 -12.95 -5.92
N ALA A 43 -8.37 -11.73 -5.43
CA ALA A 43 -7.31 -11.07 -4.67
C ALA A 43 -6.99 -11.82 -3.38
N MET A 44 -8.03 -12.28 -2.67
CA MET A 44 -7.85 -13.02 -1.41
C MET A 44 -7.20 -14.38 -1.61
N GLU A 45 -7.36 -14.97 -2.80
CA GLU A 45 -6.77 -16.27 -3.12
C GLU A 45 -5.32 -16.18 -3.60
N MET A 46 -4.80 -14.97 -3.83
CA MET A 46 -3.41 -14.81 -4.24
C MET A 46 -2.45 -15.24 -3.16
N LEU A 47 -1.33 -15.82 -3.57
CA LEU A 47 -0.24 -16.11 -2.64
C LEU A 47 0.37 -14.81 -2.15
N LYS A 48 0.72 -14.77 -0.87
CA LYS A 48 1.28 -13.57 -0.25
C LYS A 48 2.54 -13.09 -1.00
N GLU A 49 3.35 -14.03 -1.47
CA GLU A 49 4.57 -13.69 -2.21
C GLU A 49 4.32 -12.96 -3.53
N ASN A 50 3.09 -13.05 -4.06
CA ASN A 50 2.70 -12.36 -5.30
C ASN A 50 2.07 -11.00 -5.02
N MET A 51 1.81 -10.68 -3.77
CA MET A 51 1.30 -9.38 -3.37
C MET A 51 2.47 -8.41 -3.27
N LYS A 52 2.28 -7.18 -3.75
CA LYS A 52 3.37 -6.20 -3.86
C LYS A 52 2.98 -4.87 -3.23
N LEU A 53 4.00 -4.16 -2.78
CA LEU A 53 3.88 -2.76 -2.35
C LEU A 53 3.01 -2.60 -1.10
N PRO A 54 3.40 -3.23 0.02
CA PRO A 54 2.71 -3.02 1.28
C PRO A 54 2.87 -1.56 1.73
N HIS A 55 1.79 -0.96 2.22
CA HIS A 55 1.81 0.44 2.63
C HIS A 55 0.85 0.71 3.79
N HIS A 56 0.38 -0.34 4.43
CA HIS A 56 -0.49 -0.26 5.61
C HIS A 56 0.11 -1.06 6.76
N TRP A 57 -0.42 -0.82 7.94
CA TRP A 57 -0.10 -1.61 9.12
C TRP A 57 -1.36 -1.80 9.95
N VAL A 58 -1.35 -2.77 10.83
CA VAL A 58 -2.50 -3.08 11.68
C VAL A 58 -2.08 -2.81 13.11
N ASP A 59 -2.87 -2.01 13.83
CA ASP A 59 -2.55 -1.65 15.21
C ASP A 59 -2.95 -2.77 16.18
N GLY A 60 -2.69 -2.54 17.48
CA GLY A 60 -2.98 -3.53 18.50
C GLY A 60 -4.46 -3.85 18.68
N GLU A 61 -5.34 -3.00 18.13
CA GLU A 61 -6.78 -3.19 18.19
C GLU A 61 -7.33 -3.83 16.91
N GLY A 62 -6.47 -4.17 15.97
CA GLY A 62 -6.87 -4.82 14.73
C GLY A 62 -7.31 -3.85 13.63
N GLU A 63 -7.13 -2.55 13.82
CA GLU A 63 -7.48 -1.56 12.80
C GLU A 63 -6.31 -1.33 11.84
N MET A 64 -6.63 -1.23 10.55
CA MET A 64 -5.64 -1.00 9.52
C MET A 64 -5.50 0.49 9.22
N TRP A 65 -4.26 0.95 9.15
CA TRP A 65 -3.91 2.35 8.89
C TRP A 65 -2.90 2.42 7.76
N ALA A 66 -2.94 3.48 6.98
CA ALA A 66 -1.86 3.75 6.04
C ALA A 66 -0.59 4.09 6.83
N HIS A 67 0.57 3.64 6.34
CA HIS A 67 1.86 3.92 6.98
C HIS A 67 2.62 4.95 6.17
N ARG A 68 3.13 6.00 6.81
CA ARG A 68 3.78 7.11 6.12
C ARG A 68 4.97 6.66 5.28
N ASP A 69 5.89 5.93 5.89
CA ASP A 69 7.06 5.44 5.16
C ASP A 69 6.69 4.31 4.21
N GLY A 70 5.73 3.47 4.57
CA GLY A 70 5.24 2.42 3.69
C GLY A 70 4.69 3.00 2.39
N CYS A 71 3.92 4.08 2.46
CA CYS A 71 3.37 4.74 1.27
C CYS A 71 4.48 5.37 0.42
N ARG A 72 5.44 6.03 1.05
CA ARG A 72 6.54 6.65 0.31
C ARG A 72 7.45 5.63 -0.34
N LEU A 73 7.81 4.58 0.39
CA LEU A 73 8.69 3.53 -0.13
C LEU A 73 8.01 2.73 -1.24
N SER A 74 6.71 2.47 -1.11
CA SER A 74 5.96 1.80 -2.17
C SER A 74 5.91 2.63 -3.45
N MET A 75 5.70 3.95 -3.32
CA MET A 75 5.74 4.83 -4.49
C MET A 75 7.13 4.86 -5.12
N GLN A 76 8.17 4.92 -4.30
CA GLN A 76 9.55 4.89 -4.79
C GLN A 76 9.85 3.60 -5.55
N ALA A 77 9.44 2.46 -5.00
CA ALA A 77 9.62 1.16 -5.66
C ALA A 77 8.84 1.09 -6.97
N MET A 78 7.67 1.73 -7.02
CA MET A 78 6.82 1.79 -8.20
C MET A 78 7.45 2.61 -9.32
N MET A 79 8.05 3.75 -8.98
CA MET A 79 8.53 4.71 -9.97
C MET A 79 9.91 4.39 -10.50
N SER A 80 10.88 4.17 -9.65
CA SER A 80 12.26 3.98 -10.09
C SER A 80 12.91 2.76 -9.45
N GLY A 81 12.38 2.31 -8.33
CA GLY A 81 13.03 1.28 -7.56
C GLY A 81 14.32 1.75 -6.94
N ILE A 82 14.94 0.85 -6.19
CA ILE A 82 16.27 1.10 -5.62
C ILE A 82 17.25 0.30 -6.47
N ARG A 83 18.30 0.96 -6.95
CA ARG A 83 19.33 0.34 -7.80
C ARG A 83 18.75 -0.28 -9.07
N GLY A 84 17.75 0.39 -9.66
CA GLY A 84 17.15 -0.06 -10.90
C GLY A 84 16.13 -1.17 -10.78
N ASN A 85 15.82 -1.61 -9.55
CA ASN A 85 14.81 -2.65 -9.33
C ASN A 85 13.45 -2.02 -9.11
N ARG A 86 12.61 -2.10 -10.12
CA ARG A 86 11.22 -1.70 -9.99
C ARG A 86 10.38 -2.85 -9.47
N ALA A 87 9.29 -2.51 -8.79
CA ALA A 87 8.31 -3.51 -8.40
C ALA A 87 7.79 -4.23 -9.64
N GLN A 88 7.78 -5.56 -9.60
CA GLN A 88 7.28 -6.39 -10.69
C GLN A 88 5.77 -6.45 -10.60
N LEU A 89 5.09 -5.87 -11.58
CA LEU A 89 3.64 -5.86 -11.65
C LEU A 89 3.17 -6.43 -12.98
N PRO A 90 2.00 -7.10 -12.99
CA PRO A 90 1.42 -7.57 -14.25
C PRO A 90 1.16 -6.41 -15.20
N SER A 91 1.18 -6.72 -16.50
CA SER A 91 0.85 -5.75 -17.53
C SER A 91 -0.54 -5.16 -17.28
N GLY A 92 -0.65 -3.85 -17.39
CA GLY A 92 -1.92 -3.15 -17.17
C GLY A 92 -2.24 -2.81 -15.72
N ALA A 93 -1.48 -3.31 -14.75
CA ALA A 93 -1.71 -3.01 -13.34
C ALA A 93 -1.02 -1.71 -12.89
N ARG A 94 0.08 -1.34 -13.53
CA ARG A 94 0.95 -0.25 -13.07
C ARG A 94 0.22 1.08 -12.89
N ALA A 95 -0.56 1.49 -13.88
CA ALA A 95 -1.26 2.78 -13.81
C ALA A 95 -2.27 2.82 -12.66
N THR A 96 -3.02 1.74 -12.46
CA THR A 96 -4.02 1.64 -11.39
C THR A 96 -3.35 1.66 -10.01
N VAL A 97 -2.28 0.89 -9.84
CA VAL A 97 -1.53 0.82 -8.59
C VAL A 97 -0.87 2.16 -8.29
N ARG A 98 -0.29 2.81 -9.30
CA ARG A 98 0.32 4.12 -9.15
C ARG A 98 -0.68 5.16 -8.69
N ALA A 99 -1.87 5.20 -9.31
CA ALA A 99 -2.91 6.16 -8.93
C ALA A 99 -3.33 5.97 -7.47
N HIS A 100 -3.43 4.73 -7.01
CA HIS A 100 -3.77 4.40 -5.64
C HIS A 100 -2.70 4.94 -4.67
N LEU A 101 -1.42 4.69 -4.95
CA LEU A 101 -0.33 5.17 -4.11
C LEU A 101 -0.20 6.70 -4.15
N GLU A 102 -0.47 7.32 -5.29
CA GLU A 102 -0.49 8.78 -5.39
C GLU A 102 -1.56 9.38 -4.48
N GLN A 103 -2.72 8.73 -4.36
CA GLN A 103 -3.77 9.20 -3.47
C GLN A 103 -3.32 9.14 -2.01
N HIS A 104 -2.67 8.05 -1.59
CA HIS A 104 -2.12 7.96 -0.24
C HIS A 104 -1.12 9.09 0.02
N ASN A 105 -0.25 9.35 -0.92
CA ASN A 105 0.77 10.37 -0.76
C ASN A 105 0.19 11.79 -0.81
N ARG A 106 -0.89 12.02 -1.55
CA ARG A 106 -1.60 13.30 -1.51
C ARG A 106 -2.19 13.56 -0.13
N VAL A 107 -2.79 12.55 0.48
CA VAL A 107 -3.35 12.68 1.83
C VAL A 107 -2.23 12.97 2.84
N LEU A 108 -1.11 12.27 2.73
CA LEU A 108 0.04 12.48 3.60
C LEU A 108 0.59 13.90 3.46
N ASN A 109 0.75 14.37 2.22
CA ASN A 109 1.29 15.72 1.97
C ASN A 109 0.32 16.80 2.43
N GLY A 110 -0.98 16.57 2.28
CA GLY A 110 -2.00 17.49 2.78
C GLY A 110 -1.92 17.65 4.29
N LYS A 111 -1.74 16.55 5.01
CA LYS A 111 -1.60 16.59 6.48
C LYS A 111 -0.35 17.36 6.90
N ARG A 112 0.74 17.22 6.16
CA ARG A 112 1.97 17.94 6.44
C ARG A 112 1.80 19.45 6.27
N ARG A 113 1.02 19.86 5.25
CA ARG A 113 0.77 21.28 5.01
C ARG A 113 -0.07 21.92 6.10
N MET A 114 -0.94 21.14 6.71
CA MET A 114 -1.85 21.62 7.75
C MET A 114 -1.21 21.56 9.13
N ALA A 115 -0.10 20.90 9.26
CA ALA A 115 0.60 20.79 10.55
C ALA A 115 1.51 22.03 10.84
#